data_1c1ac0e8f40b812546a8e59385710eb6
#
_entry.id   1c1ac0e8f40b812546a8e59385710eb6
#
_cell.length_a   1.000
_cell.length_b   1.000
_cell.length_c   1.000
_cell.angle_alpha   90.00
_cell.angle_beta   90.00
_cell.angle_gamma   90.00
#
_symmetry.space_group_name_H-M   'P 1'
#
loop_
_entity.id
_entity.type
_entity.pdbx_description
1 polymer ?
#
loop_
_entity_poly.entity_id
_entity_poly.type
_entity_poly.pdbx_seq_one_letter_code
_entity_poly.pdbx_strand_id
1 'polypeptide(L)'
;MAEFILGARLHDYGSGTPDELFAKVAADGLGAVQLAYKKCVPGVKEYADITPELVADTVEAGRRHHVWVGVLGTYVELAIDDEAERRRNLADFKSQLAVCGALGAGCIGTETTSMALQPAGTSRERAQYLLCKSLEEILPEAERLCVTVGIEPVFWHSMNTPEATRHILDTMQSPALKVIFDAGNLLTADMVDKQPALWERVGSLLGDKIVAVHYKGEAFDEAGNPVSTSLEDSVIDFDSAFEMLRALPQKLPVLREEAVPARAASDIAIMRRHCFG
;
A
#
# COMPACT_ATOMS: atom_id res chain seq x y z
N MET A 1 19.69 -9.78 -1.57
CA MET A 1 19.47 -8.42 -1.05
C MET A 1 18.40 -7.76 -1.88
N ALA A 2 17.51 -7.01 -1.25
CA ALA A 2 16.42 -6.32 -1.95
C ALA A 2 16.95 -5.32 -2.98
N GLU A 3 16.24 -5.20 -4.10
CA GLU A 3 16.38 -4.11 -5.06
C GLU A 3 15.26 -3.10 -4.81
N PHE A 4 15.60 -1.86 -4.48
CA PHE A 4 14.60 -0.82 -4.22
C PHE A 4 14.37 0.06 -5.43
N ILE A 5 13.09 0.39 -5.71
CA ILE A 5 12.70 1.42 -6.66
C ILE A 5 12.00 2.52 -5.88
N LEU A 6 12.60 3.71 -5.84
CA LEU A 6 11.98 4.84 -5.18
C LEU A 6 10.79 5.35 -5.98
N GLY A 7 9.73 5.67 -5.27
CA GLY A 7 8.48 6.14 -5.85
C GLY A 7 7.69 7.02 -4.90
N ALA A 8 6.47 7.37 -5.32
CA ALA A 8 5.55 8.14 -4.51
C ALA A 8 4.10 7.79 -4.79
N ARG A 9 3.24 8.18 -3.89
CA ARG A 9 1.79 8.17 -4.08
C ARG A 9 1.41 9.27 -5.09
N LEU A 10 0.84 8.88 -6.24
CA LEU A 10 0.68 9.77 -7.40
C LEU A 10 -0.23 10.97 -7.12
N HIS A 11 -1.28 10.78 -6.32
CA HIS A 11 -2.21 11.86 -5.99
C HIS A 11 -1.61 12.96 -5.06
N ASP A 12 -0.46 12.72 -4.47
CA ASP A 12 0.28 13.75 -3.73
C ASP A 12 0.92 14.78 -4.69
N TYR A 13 1.05 14.43 -5.98
CA TYR A 13 1.50 15.32 -7.07
C TYR A 13 0.35 16.14 -7.68
N GLY A 14 -0.85 16.03 -7.12
CA GLY A 14 -2.03 16.77 -7.53
C GLY A 14 -2.93 15.97 -8.46
N SER A 15 -3.63 16.68 -9.35
CA SER A 15 -4.56 16.11 -10.32
C SER A 15 -4.11 16.43 -11.75
N GLY A 16 -4.31 15.50 -12.66
CA GLY A 16 -3.92 15.65 -14.08
C GLY A 16 -4.08 14.35 -14.87
N THR A 17 -3.70 14.42 -16.14
CA THR A 17 -3.59 13.20 -16.96
C THR A 17 -2.45 12.30 -16.45
N PRO A 18 -2.47 11.00 -16.77
CA PRO A 18 -1.34 10.13 -16.42
C PRO A 18 0.01 10.66 -16.90
N ASP A 19 0.08 11.20 -18.12
CA ASP A 19 1.31 11.75 -18.71
C ASP A 19 1.86 12.94 -17.90
N GLU A 20 1.00 13.91 -17.55
CA GLU A 20 1.38 15.07 -16.74
C GLU A 20 1.86 14.67 -15.32
N LEU A 21 1.19 13.71 -14.70
CA LEU A 21 1.53 13.27 -13.35
C LEU A 21 2.82 12.45 -13.33
N PHE A 22 3.00 11.54 -14.30
CA PHE A 22 4.20 10.72 -14.40
C PHE A 22 5.43 11.57 -14.75
N ALA A 23 5.27 12.60 -15.60
CA ALA A 23 6.31 13.57 -15.87
C ALA A 23 6.83 14.27 -14.61
N LYS A 24 5.92 14.66 -13.70
CA LYS A 24 6.30 15.29 -12.41
C LYS A 24 7.09 14.33 -11.52
N VAL A 25 6.64 13.08 -11.39
CA VAL A 25 7.32 12.05 -10.61
C VAL A 25 8.70 11.74 -11.18
N ALA A 26 8.81 11.62 -12.51
CA ALA A 26 10.08 11.40 -13.20
C ALA A 26 11.05 12.58 -13.02
N ALA A 27 10.55 13.82 -13.02
CA ALA A 27 11.36 15.01 -12.79
C ALA A 27 12.02 15.03 -11.40
N ASP A 28 11.39 14.41 -10.40
CA ASP A 28 11.97 14.20 -9.06
C ASP A 28 12.94 12.99 -9.02
N GLY A 29 13.15 12.29 -10.13
CA GLY A 29 14.04 11.13 -10.22
C GLY A 29 13.49 9.87 -9.56
N LEU A 30 12.17 9.75 -9.48
CA LEU A 30 11.45 8.58 -8.97
C LEU A 30 11.04 7.66 -10.13
N GLY A 31 11.10 6.35 -9.92
CA GLY A 31 10.84 5.32 -10.92
C GLY A 31 9.58 4.48 -10.67
N ALA A 32 8.83 4.75 -9.61
CA ALA A 32 7.59 4.02 -9.30
C ALA A 32 6.50 4.92 -8.74
N VAL A 33 5.24 4.47 -8.86
CA VAL A 33 4.09 5.16 -8.27
C VAL A 33 3.10 4.19 -7.64
N GLN A 34 2.37 4.67 -6.62
CA GLN A 34 1.05 4.16 -6.29
C GLN A 34 0.02 4.99 -7.04
N LEU A 35 -0.71 4.35 -7.93
CA LEU A 35 -1.75 4.97 -8.73
C LEU A 35 -3.12 4.71 -8.12
N ALA A 36 -3.84 5.76 -7.77
CA ALA A 36 -5.25 5.72 -7.39
C ALA A 36 -6.03 6.63 -8.33
N TYR A 37 -6.58 6.09 -9.41
CA TYR A 37 -7.26 6.86 -10.47
C TYR A 37 -8.28 7.84 -9.93
N LYS A 38 -9.18 7.39 -9.04
CA LYS A 38 -10.24 8.20 -8.44
C LYS A 38 -9.71 9.41 -7.64
N LYS A 39 -8.44 9.38 -7.21
CA LYS A 39 -7.85 10.45 -6.40
C LYS A 39 -7.08 11.49 -7.22
N CYS A 40 -6.65 11.16 -8.45
CA CYS A 40 -5.75 12.04 -9.19
C CYS A 40 -6.11 12.25 -10.66
N VAL A 41 -6.95 11.40 -11.27
CA VAL A 41 -7.28 11.55 -12.70
C VAL A 41 -8.65 12.24 -12.84
N PRO A 42 -8.70 13.44 -13.44
CA PRO A 42 -9.96 14.16 -13.64
C PRO A 42 -10.99 13.34 -14.42
N GLY A 43 -12.24 13.35 -13.98
CA GLY A 43 -13.33 12.61 -14.62
C GLY A 43 -13.52 11.20 -14.08
N VAL A 44 -12.55 10.60 -13.40
CA VAL A 44 -12.69 9.29 -12.76
C VAL A 44 -13.26 9.46 -11.35
N LYS A 45 -14.55 9.17 -11.18
CA LYS A 45 -15.26 9.23 -9.88
C LYS A 45 -15.52 7.83 -9.34
N GLU A 46 -15.83 6.90 -10.22
CA GLU A 46 -16.10 5.50 -9.90
C GLU A 46 -15.09 4.60 -10.64
N TYR A 47 -14.93 3.37 -10.20
CA TYR A 47 -14.03 2.42 -10.86
C TYR A 47 -14.48 2.07 -12.28
N ALA A 48 -15.79 2.17 -12.57
CA ALA A 48 -16.34 1.98 -13.91
C ALA A 48 -15.94 3.09 -14.91
N ASP A 49 -15.48 4.24 -14.44
CA ASP A 49 -15.00 5.33 -15.30
C ASP A 49 -13.59 5.05 -15.88
N ILE A 50 -12.89 4.01 -15.38
CA ILE A 50 -11.56 3.62 -15.85
C ILE A 50 -11.73 2.83 -17.15
N THR A 51 -11.61 3.53 -18.28
CA THR A 51 -11.76 2.94 -19.60
C THR A 51 -10.49 2.23 -20.09
N PRO A 52 -10.59 1.29 -21.04
CA PRO A 52 -9.41 0.68 -21.66
C PRO A 52 -8.45 1.71 -22.29
N GLU A 53 -8.96 2.80 -22.85
CA GLU A 53 -8.17 3.89 -23.43
C GLU A 53 -7.37 4.60 -22.34
N LEU A 54 -7.97 4.93 -21.19
CA LEU A 54 -7.26 5.53 -20.06
C LEU A 54 -6.15 4.60 -19.52
N VAL A 55 -6.41 3.29 -19.48
CA VAL A 55 -5.39 2.30 -19.09
C VAL A 55 -4.25 2.29 -20.10
N ALA A 56 -4.54 2.30 -21.40
CA ALA A 56 -3.52 2.34 -22.46
C ALA A 56 -2.69 3.64 -22.38
N ASP A 57 -3.32 4.79 -22.18
CA ASP A 57 -2.65 6.08 -21.99
C ASP A 57 -1.73 6.05 -20.76
N THR A 58 -2.15 5.40 -19.68
CA THR A 58 -1.35 5.24 -18.46
C THR A 58 -0.11 4.38 -18.71
N VAL A 59 -0.27 3.26 -19.43
CA VAL A 59 0.85 2.38 -19.81
C VAL A 59 1.86 3.15 -20.70
N GLU A 60 1.36 3.91 -21.67
CA GLU A 60 2.23 4.71 -22.54
C GLU A 60 2.96 5.83 -21.80
N ALA A 61 2.28 6.49 -20.86
CA ALA A 61 2.89 7.47 -19.95
C ALA A 61 4.00 6.83 -19.10
N GLY A 62 3.74 5.66 -18.51
CA GLY A 62 4.73 4.91 -17.74
C GLY A 62 5.96 4.57 -18.58
N ARG A 63 5.77 4.10 -19.83
CA ARG A 63 6.85 3.79 -20.75
C ARG A 63 7.65 5.05 -21.14
N ARG A 64 6.98 6.16 -21.43
CA ARG A 64 7.61 7.43 -21.87
C ARG A 64 8.47 8.05 -20.77
N HIS A 65 7.96 8.04 -19.54
CA HIS A 65 8.63 8.66 -18.40
C HIS A 65 9.48 7.68 -17.58
N HIS A 66 9.55 6.41 -17.98
CA HIS A 66 10.25 5.34 -17.23
C HIS A 66 9.77 5.22 -15.77
N VAL A 67 8.47 5.37 -15.55
CA VAL A 67 7.81 5.25 -14.25
C VAL A 67 6.89 4.04 -14.25
N TRP A 68 7.09 3.17 -13.28
CA TRP A 68 6.31 1.93 -13.13
C TRP A 68 5.16 2.11 -12.13
N VAL A 69 4.01 1.52 -12.40
CA VAL A 69 2.94 1.42 -11.41
C VAL A 69 3.28 0.26 -10.45
N GLY A 70 3.90 0.59 -9.32
CA GLY A 70 4.26 -0.39 -8.29
C GLY A 70 3.02 -0.92 -7.56
N VAL A 71 2.04 -0.04 -7.29
CA VAL A 71 0.77 -0.38 -6.63
C VAL A 71 -0.37 0.31 -7.36
N LEU A 72 -1.40 -0.45 -7.78
CA LEU A 72 -2.71 0.08 -8.14
C LEU A 72 -3.54 0.18 -6.87
N GLY A 73 -3.67 1.38 -6.30
CA GLY A 73 -4.42 1.63 -5.07
C GLY A 73 -5.93 1.57 -5.31
N THR A 74 -6.58 0.58 -4.70
CA THR A 74 -8.02 0.37 -4.77
C THR A 74 -8.59 0.45 -3.36
N TYR A 75 -9.04 1.65 -2.98
CA TYR A 75 -9.49 1.95 -1.62
C TYR A 75 -10.95 1.51 -1.44
N VAL A 76 -11.14 0.36 -0.81
CA VAL A 76 -12.43 -0.29 -0.55
C VAL A 76 -12.43 -1.03 0.79
N GLU A 77 -13.60 -1.17 1.40
CA GLU A 77 -13.78 -1.75 2.73
C GLU A 77 -14.13 -3.25 2.64
N LEU A 78 -13.11 -4.11 2.45
CA LEU A 78 -13.32 -5.56 2.25
C LEU A 78 -13.79 -6.31 3.51
N ALA A 79 -13.61 -5.73 4.68
CA ALA A 79 -13.93 -6.35 5.98
C ALA A 79 -15.13 -5.70 6.69
N ILE A 80 -15.88 -4.81 6.03
CA ILE A 80 -17.02 -4.13 6.64
C ILE A 80 -18.15 -5.10 7.00
N ASP A 81 -18.70 -5.01 8.21
CA ASP A 81 -19.81 -5.87 8.69
C ASP A 81 -21.18 -5.29 8.27
N ASP A 82 -21.28 -4.86 7.05
CA ASP A 82 -22.49 -4.61 6.29
C ASP A 82 -22.38 -5.40 4.98
N GLU A 83 -23.22 -6.42 4.84
CA GLU A 83 -23.14 -7.34 3.69
C GLU A 83 -23.38 -6.64 2.35
N ALA A 84 -24.28 -5.67 2.30
CA ALA A 84 -24.58 -4.95 1.05
C ALA A 84 -23.41 -4.05 0.64
N GLU A 85 -22.81 -3.38 1.60
CA GLU A 85 -21.63 -2.53 1.38
C GLU A 85 -20.40 -3.39 1.03
N ARG A 86 -20.14 -4.46 1.78
CA ARG A 86 -19.04 -5.38 1.50
C ARG A 86 -19.13 -5.97 0.09
N ARG A 87 -20.35 -6.34 -0.37
CA ARG A 87 -20.58 -6.84 -1.73
C ARG A 87 -20.28 -5.79 -2.80
N ARG A 88 -20.62 -4.53 -2.58
CA ARG A 88 -20.27 -3.43 -3.50
C ARG A 88 -18.74 -3.26 -3.56
N ASN A 89 -18.10 -3.16 -2.40
CA ASN A 89 -16.64 -3.03 -2.29
C ASN A 89 -15.91 -4.21 -2.96
N LEU A 90 -16.42 -5.43 -2.77
CA LEU A 90 -15.87 -6.63 -3.41
C LEU A 90 -16.00 -6.58 -4.94
N ALA A 91 -17.15 -6.16 -5.47
CA ALA A 91 -17.34 -6.01 -6.91
C ALA A 91 -16.40 -4.95 -7.50
N ASP A 92 -16.26 -3.82 -6.82
CA ASP A 92 -15.33 -2.75 -7.19
C ASP A 92 -13.89 -3.26 -7.23
N PHE A 93 -13.44 -3.94 -6.17
CA PHE A 93 -12.08 -4.48 -6.12
C PHE A 93 -11.82 -5.49 -7.26
N LYS A 94 -12.75 -6.42 -7.48
CA LYS A 94 -12.64 -7.43 -8.55
C LYS A 94 -12.60 -6.79 -9.93
N SER A 95 -13.34 -5.70 -10.16
CA SER A 95 -13.29 -4.98 -11.43
C SER A 95 -11.89 -4.42 -11.74
N GLN A 96 -11.10 -4.14 -10.71
CA GLN A 96 -9.76 -3.58 -10.86
C GLN A 96 -8.64 -4.64 -11.04
N LEU A 97 -8.94 -5.92 -10.89
CA LEU A 97 -7.95 -6.98 -11.13
C LEU A 97 -7.45 -6.98 -12.58
N ALA A 98 -8.39 -6.88 -13.55
CA ALA A 98 -8.04 -6.81 -14.96
C ALA A 98 -7.26 -5.51 -15.31
N VAL A 99 -7.63 -4.39 -14.69
CA VAL A 99 -6.92 -3.11 -14.84
C VAL A 99 -5.48 -3.24 -14.32
N CYS A 100 -5.28 -3.84 -13.15
CA CYS A 100 -3.96 -4.10 -12.58
C CYS A 100 -3.07 -4.93 -13.53
N GLY A 101 -3.63 -6.00 -14.10
CA GLY A 101 -2.94 -6.84 -15.08
C GLY A 101 -2.60 -6.07 -16.36
N ALA A 102 -3.52 -5.28 -16.90
CA ALA A 102 -3.31 -4.49 -18.11
C ALA A 102 -2.27 -3.37 -17.93
N LEU A 103 -2.17 -2.79 -16.74
CA LEU A 103 -1.12 -1.82 -16.38
C LEU A 103 0.26 -2.45 -16.23
N GLY A 104 0.36 -3.77 -16.07
CA GLY A 104 1.60 -4.41 -15.63
C GLY A 104 2.02 -3.93 -14.24
N ALA A 105 1.06 -3.61 -13.37
CA ALA A 105 1.33 -3.14 -12.04
C ALA A 105 1.92 -4.23 -11.14
N GLY A 106 2.72 -3.84 -10.15
CA GLY A 106 3.33 -4.79 -9.22
C GLY A 106 2.32 -5.53 -8.36
N CYS A 107 1.31 -4.82 -7.88
CA CYS A 107 0.14 -5.39 -7.21
C CYS A 107 -1.06 -4.44 -7.28
N ILE A 108 -2.25 -5.00 -7.03
CA ILE A 108 -3.42 -4.22 -6.61
C ILE A 108 -3.40 -4.15 -5.09
N GLY A 109 -3.51 -2.93 -4.54
CA GLY A 109 -3.34 -2.69 -3.11
C GLY A 109 -4.58 -2.10 -2.45
N THR A 110 -4.84 -2.52 -1.21
CA THR A 110 -5.82 -1.89 -0.31
C THR A 110 -5.38 -2.06 1.14
N GLU A 111 -5.72 -1.09 1.97
CA GLU A 111 -5.75 -1.27 3.41
C GLU A 111 -6.91 -2.22 3.79
N THR A 112 -6.88 -2.72 5.02
CA THR A 112 -8.04 -3.42 5.57
C THR A 112 -8.99 -2.44 6.25
N THR A 113 -10.24 -2.83 6.47
CA THR A 113 -11.27 -1.93 7.02
C THR A 113 -10.91 -1.42 8.43
N SER A 114 -10.97 -0.10 8.64
CA SER A 114 -10.83 0.51 9.95
C SER A 114 -11.92 0.04 10.92
N MET A 115 -11.56 -0.26 12.17
CA MET A 115 -12.54 -0.62 13.20
C MET A 115 -13.49 0.53 13.54
N ALA A 116 -13.09 1.78 13.28
CA ALA A 116 -13.95 2.96 13.47
C ALA A 116 -15.10 3.04 12.43
N LEU A 117 -14.94 2.40 11.27
CA LEU A 117 -15.97 2.34 10.22
C LEU A 117 -16.96 1.18 10.43
N GLN A 118 -16.65 0.26 11.33
CA GLN A 118 -17.50 -0.90 11.58
C GLN A 118 -18.82 -0.51 12.26
N PRO A 119 -19.92 -1.22 11.96
CA PRO A 119 -21.13 -1.12 12.75
C PRO A 119 -20.88 -1.38 14.23
N ALA A 120 -21.63 -0.70 15.09
CA ALA A 120 -21.49 -0.84 16.55
C ALA A 120 -21.62 -2.31 16.98
N GLY A 121 -20.65 -2.78 17.78
CA GLY A 121 -20.63 -4.15 18.28
C GLY A 121 -19.88 -5.15 17.40
N THR A 122 -19.38 -4.75 16.23
CA THR A 122 -18.50 -5.62 15.43
C THR A 122 -17.18 -5.84 16.14
N SER A 123 -16.83 -7.09 16.41
CA SER A 123 -15.51 -7.43 16.95
C SER A 123 -14.45 -7.48 15.83
N ARG A 124 -13.16 -7.37 16.24
CA ARG A 124 -12.05 -7.48 15.29
C ARG A 124 -11.98 -8.86 14.64
N GLU A 125 -12.25 -9.92 15.40
CA GLU A 125 -12.32 -11.29 14.89
C GLU A 125 -13.42 -11.45 13.83
N ARG A 126 -14.58 -10.79 14.04
CA ARG A 126 -15.65 -10.75 13.06
C ARG A 126 -15.21 -10.05 11.78
N ALA A 127 -14.54 -8.90 11.90
CA ALA A 127 -14.01 -8.17 10.75
C ALA A 127 -12.93 -8.97 10.00
N GLN A 128 -12.04 -9.67 10.71
CA GLN A 128 -11.04 -10.57 10.10
C GLN A 128 -11.70 -11.73 9.36
N TYR A 129 -12.74 -12.33 9.94
CA TYR A 129 -13.52 -13.35 9.24
C TYR A 129 -14.14 -12.83 7.93
N LEU A 130 -14.68 -11.60 7.95
CA LEU A 130 -15.25 -10.98 6.74
C LEU A 130 -14.19 -10.64 5.70
N LEU A 131 -12.99 -10.22 6.12
CA LEU A 131 -11.85 -10.05 5.24
C LEU A 131 -11.52 -11.37 4.53
N CYS A 132 -11.40 -12.47 5.30
CA CYS A 132 -11.15 -13.79 4.71
C CYS A 132 -12.24 -14.18 3.71
N LYS A 133 -13.51 -13.92 4.02
CA LYS A 133 -14.63 -14.16 3.10
C LYS A 133 -14.50 -13.37 1.79
N SER A 134 -14.06 -12.13 1.85
CA SER A 134 -13.83 -11.33 0.65
C SER A 134 -12.62 -11.84 -0.15
N LEU A 135 -11.55 -12.22 0.53
CA LEU A 135 -10.36 -12.79 -0.09
C LEU A 135 -10.63 -14.15 -0.76
N GLU A 136 -11.48 -15.02 -0.17
CA GLU A 136 -11.92 -16.27 -0.79
C GLU A 136 -12.54 -16.07 -2.20
N GLU A 137 -13.20 -14.92 -2.42
CA GLU A 137 -13.81 -14.59 -3.71
C GLU A 137 -12.86 -13.83 -4.65
N ILE A 138 -11.87 -13.11 -4.13
CA ILE A 138 -10.90 -12.31 -4.90
C ILE A 138 -9.76 -13.19 -5.44
N LEU A 139 -9.18 -14.02 -4.57
CA LEU A 139 -7.90 -14.67 -4.84
C LEU A 139 -7.93 -15.67 -6.02
N PRO A 140 -8.99 -16.49 -6.21
CA PRO A 140 -9.05 -17.36 -7.39
C PRO A 140 -9.04 -16.58 -8.70
N GLU A 141 -9.65 -15.41 -8.75
CA GLU A 141 -9.65 -14.56 -9.93
C GLU A 141 -8.29 -13.85 -10.12
N ALA A 142 -7.68 -13.38 -9.05
CA ALA A 142 -6.34 -12.81 -9.07
C ALA A 142 -5.30 -13.82 -9.57
N GLU A 143 -5.35 -15.08 -9.09
CA GLU A 143 -4.49 -16.17 -9.56
C GLU A 143 -4.70 -16.46 -11.05
N ARG A 144 -5.94 -16.53 -11.51
CA ARG A 144 -6.27 -16.74 -12.93
C ARG A 144 -5.72 -15.63 -13.83
N LEU A 145 -5.69 -14.39 -13.33
CA LEU A 145 -5.17 -13.21 -14.04
C LEU A 145 -3.68 -12.99 -13.81
N CYS A 146 -3.02 -13.81 -12.99
CA CYS A 146 -1.63 -13.64 -12.57
C CYS A 146 -1.38 -12.26 -11.92
N VAL A 147 -2.35 -11.76 -11.14
CA VAL A 147 -2.31 -10.47 -10.44
C VAL A 147 -1.99 -10.70 -8.97
N THR A 148 -1.06 -9.92 -8.44
CA THR A 148 -0.75 -9.91 -7.01
C THR A 148 -1.71 -9.00 -6.26
N VAL A 149 -2.27 -9.48 -5.15
CA VAL A 149 -3.11 -8.72 -4.21
C VAL A 149 -2.26 -8.35 -3.00
N GLY A 150 -1.98 -7.07 -2.81
CA GLY A 150 -1.28 -6.53 -1.66
C GLY A 150 -2.28 -6.02 -0.61
N ILE A 151 -2.28 -6.61 0.58
CA ILE A 151 -3.04 -6.08 1.72
C ILE A 151 -2.10 -5.37 2.68
N GLU A 152 -2.56 -4.25 3.22
CA GLU A 152 -1.78 -3.44 4.14
C GLU A 152 -2.31 -3.57 5.57
N PRO A 153 -1.50 -4.09 6.52
CA PRO A 153 -1.87 -4.14 7.93
C PRO A 153 -1.76 -2.74 8.56
N VAL A 154 -2.79 -2.35 9.31
CA VAL A 154 -2.86 -1.07 10.03
C VAL A 154 -3.35 -1.32 11.45
N PHE A 155 -2.68 -0.81 12.47
CA PHE A 155 -2.93 -1.21 13.87
C PHE A 155 -4.34 -0.89 14.38
N TRP A 156 -5.05 0.09 13.79
CA TRP A 156 -6.45 0.38 14.13
C TRP A 156 -7.48 -0.26 13.17
N HIS A 157 -7.02 -1.08 12.21
CA HIS A 157 -7.87 -1.82 11.27
C HIS A 157 -8.19 -3.25 11.75
N SER A 158 -8.94 -3.96 10.93
CA SER A 158 -9.25 -5.38 11.18
C SER A 158 -7.99 -6.25 11.22
N MET A 159 -7.03 -6.03 10.33
CA MET A 159 -5.73 -6.72 10.29
C MET A 159 -4.66 -5.79 10.90
N ASN A 160 -4.39 -5.96 12.17
CA ASN A 160 -3.74 -4.95 13.01
C ASN A 160 -2.34 -5.30 13.55
N THR A 161 -1.88 -6.53 13.38
CA THR A 161 -0.58 -6.97 13.86
C THR A 161 0.10 -7.88 12.84
N PRO A 162 1.43 -8.07 12.91
CA PRO A 162 2.15 -9.03 12.08
C PRO A 162 1.60 -10.46 12.24
N GLU A 163 1.20 -10.86 13.46
CA GLU A 163 0.63 -12.17 13.75
C GLU A 163 -0.74 -12.37 13.10
N ALA A 164 -1.64 -11.37 13.21
CA ALA A 164 -2.94 -11.41 12.56
C ALA A 164 -2.80 -11.47 11.04
N THR A 165 -1.84 -10.71 10.49
CA THR A 165 -1.49 -10.74 9.07
C THR A 165 -1.02 -12.12 8.65
N ARG A 166 -0.07 -12.71 9.39
CA ARG A 166 0.44 -14.06 9.13
C ARG A 166 -0.68 -15.11 9.17
N HIS A 167 -1.56 -15.03 10.17
CA HIS A 167 -2.70 -15.93 10.29
C HIS A 167 -3.62 -15.87 9.07
N ILE A 168 -3.92 -14.67 8.55
CA ILE A 168 -4.74 -14.52 7.34
C ILE A 168 -4.03 -15.10 6.11
N LEU A 169 -2.73 -14.84 5.94
CA LEU A 169 -1.93 -15.42 4.87
C LEU A 169 -1.94 -16.95 4.90
N ASP A 170 -1.79 -17.54 6.10
CA ASP A 170 -1.80 -19.00 6.29
C ASP A 170 -3.19 -19.60 6.09
N THR A 171 -4.24 -18.86 6.42
CA THR A 171 -5.63 -19.29 6.19
C THR A 171 -5.96 -19.33 4.71
N MET A 172 -5.56 -18.29 3.97
CA MET A 172 -5.86 -18.16 2.54
C MET A 172 -5.00 -19.06 1.66
N GLN A 173 -3.75 -19.32 2.04
CA GLN A 173 -2.78 -20.17 1.32
C GLN A 173 -2.61 -19.83 -0.18
N SER A 174 -2.92 -18.60 -0.58
CA SER A 174 -2.83 -18.16 -1.96
C SER A 174 -1.44 -17.58 -2.29
N PRO A 175 -0.82 -17.96 -3.41
CA PRO A 175 0.42 -17.33 -3.87
C PRO A 175 0.20 -15.88 -4.32
N ALA A 176 -1.03 -15.51 -4.69
CA ALA A 176 -1.39 -14.17 -5.12
C ALA A 176 -1.49 -13.17 -3.95
N LEU A 177 -1.71 -13.66 -2.70
CA LEU A 177 -1.86 -12.79 -1.53
C LEU A 177 -0.50 -12.41 -0.96
N LYS A 178 -0.26 -11.11 -0.86
CA LYS A 178 0.97 -10.47 -0.43
C LYS A 178 0.68 -9.32 0.53
N VAL A 179 1.73 -8.68 1.02
CA VAL A 179 1.68 -7.61 2.02
C VAL A 179 2.30 -6.33 1.46
N ILE A 180 1.63 -5.21 1.66
CA ILE A 180 2.22 -3.88 1.58
C ILE A 180 2.68 -3.54 3.00
N PHE A 181 3.96 -3.24 3.17
CA PHE A 181 4.54 -2.89 4.46
C PHE A 181 4.58 -1.38 4.64
N ASP A 182 3.95 -0.88 5.69
CA ASP A 182 4.07 0.50 6.17
C ASP A 182 4.49 0.46 7.64
N ALA A 183 5.67 1.00 7.94
CA ALA A 183 6.20 1.02 9.31
C ALA A 183 5.31 1.87 10.24
N GLY A 184 4.81 3.03 9.78
CA GLY A 184 3.92 3.89 10.54
C GLY A 184 2.59 3.20 10.87
N ASN A 185 2.02 2.50 9.89
CA ASN A 185 0.76 1.80 10.09
C ASN A 185 0.84 0.60 11.04
N LEU A 186 2.03 0.07 11.31
CA LEU A 186 2.25 -1.02 12.28
C LEU A 186 2.80 -0.55 13.63
N LEU A 187 3.38 0.65 13.70
CA LEU A 187 3.93 1.20 14.92
C LEU A 187 2.82 1.71 15.83
N THR A 188 2.90 1.42 17.12
CA THR A 188 2.05 1.98 18.17
C THR A 188 2.89 2.79 19.15
N ALA A 189 2.29 3.75 19.86
CA ALA A 189 3.02 4.63 20.77
C ALA A 189 3.83 3.88 21.84
N ASP A 190 3.33 2.76 22.34
CA ASP A 190 4.02 1.91 23.35
C ASP A 190 5.15 1.05 22.77
N MET A 191 5.30 1.01 21.45
CA MET A 191 6.32 0.27 20.72
C MET A 191 7.46 1.15 20.19
N VAL A 192 7.39 2.47 20.37
CA VAL A 192 8.39 3.42 19.84
C VAL A 192 9.83 3.06 20.26
N ASP A 193 10.02 2.67 21.52
CA ASP A 193 11.33 2.27 22.05
C ASP A 193 11.71 0.79 21.76
N LYS A 194 10.86 0.06 21.02
CA LYS A 194 11.03 -1.39 20.76
C LYS A 194 11.05 -1.73 19.27
N GLN A 195 11.21 -0.73 18.42
CA GLN A 195 11.10 -0.88 16.97
C GLN A 195 12.03 -1.94 16.36
N PRO A 196 13.31 -2.07 16.75
CA PRO A 196 14.17 -3.11 16.19
C PRO A 196 13.57 -4.53 16.36
N ALA A 197 13.02 -4.83 17.54
CA ALA A 197 12.38 -6.13 17.80
C ALA A 197 11.06 -6.29 17.01
N LEU A 198 10.31 -5.19 16.80
CA LEU A 198 9.10 -5.20 15.98
C LEU A 198 9.46 -5.50 14.51
N TRP A 199 10.47 -4.83 13.95
CA TRP A 199 10.87 -5.05 12.55
C TRP A 199 11.49 -6.43 12.32
N GLU A 200 12.27 -6.94 13.26
CA GLU A 200 12.72 -8.34 13.23
C GLU A 200 11.54 -9.31 13.19
N ARG A 201 10.50 -9.04 14.00
CA ARG A 201 9.28 -9.83 14.02
C ARG A 201 8.51 -9.76 12.70
N VAL A 202 8.38 -8.55 12.12
CA VAL A 202 7.79 -8.35 10.79
C VAL A 202 8.56 -9.14 9.73
N GLY A 203 9.89 -9.01 9.69
CA GLY A 203 10.74 -9.75 8.75
C GLY A 203 10.58 -11.26 8.85
N SER A 204 10.55 -11.79 10.08
CA SER A 204 10.36 -13.21 10.35
C SER A 204 9.00 -13.74 9.91
N LEU A 205 7.93 -12.99 10.13
CA LEU A 205 6.56 -13.43 9.83
C LEU A 205 6.12 -13.12 8.41
N LEU A 206 6.52 -11.98 7.86
CA LEU A 206 5.95 -11.40 6.65
C LEU A 206 6.97 -11.17 5.54
N GLY A 207 8.27 -11.26 5.82
CA GLY A 207 9.33 -10.84 4.89
C GLY A 207 9.22 -11.46 3.50
N ASP A 208 8.88 -12.75 3.39
CA ASP A 208 8.68 -13.46 2.11
C ASP A 208 7.41 -13.03 1.34
N LYS A 209 6.56 -12.24 1.98
CA LYS A 209 5.28 -11.76 1.44
C LYS A 209 5.25 -10.26 1.12
N ILE A 210 6.24 -9.49 1.56
CA ILE A 210 6.29 -8.04 1.28
C ILE A 210 6.52 -7.82 -0.22
N VAL A 211 5.66 -7.00 -0.86
CA VAL A 211 5.74 -6.67 -2.29
C VAL A 211 5.84 -5.19 -2.59
N ALA A 212 5.51 -4.34 -1.61
CA ALA A 212 5.67 -2.90 -1.68
C ALA A 212 5.90 -2.34 -0.27
N VAL A 213 6.49 -1.17 -0.21
CA VAL A 213 6.76 -0.44 1.03
C VAL A 213 6.15 0.94 0.92
N HIS A 214 5.32 1.33 1.87
CA HIS A 214 4.92 2.71 2.08
C HIS A 214 5.90 3.40 3.02
N TYR A 215 6.17 4.65 2.75
CA TYR A 215 7.20 5.42 3.43
C TYR A 215 6.67 6.82 3.77
N LYS A 216 6.34 7.03 5.04
CA LYS A 216 5.80 8.30 5.55
C LYS A 216 6.42 8.64 6.91
N GLY A 217 6.39 9.91 7.28
CA GLY A 217 6.74 10.36 8.61
C GLY A 217 5.56 10.23 9.56
N GLU A 218 5.81 9.71 10.76
CA GLU A 218 4.81 9.56 11.80
C GLU A 218 5.35 9.95 13.17
N ALA A 219 4.48 10.52 14.00
CA ALA A 219 4.67 10.80 15.40
C ALA A 219 3.40 10.41 16.17
N PHE A 220 3.38 10.56 17.49
CA PHE A 220 2.20 10.32 18.31
C PHE A 220 1.86 11.55 19.13
N ASP A 221 0.56 11.87 19.24
CA ASP A 221 0.07 12.89 20.15
C ASP A 221 0.13 12.43 21.63
N GLU A 222 -0.24 13.32 22.57
CA GLU A 222 -0.25 13.02 24.00
C GLU A 222 -1.20 11.87 24.38
N ALA A 223 -2.20 11.58 23.54
CA ALA A 223 -3.14 10.47 23.74
C ALA A 223 -2.65 9.16 23.09
N GLY A 224 -1.51 9.21 22.39
CA GLY A 224 -0.96 8.05 21.68
C GLY A 224 -1.59 7.79 20.32
N ASN A 225 -2.30 8.78 19.75
CA ASN A 225 -2.82 8.65 18.39
C ASN A 225 -1.74 9.01 17.36
N PRO A 226 -1.70 8.34 16.20
CA PRO A 226 -0.75 8.64 15.14
C PRO A 226 -1.03 10.04 14.53
N VAL A 227 0.05 10.77 14.26
CA VAL A 227 0.03 12.09 13.64
C VAL A 227 1.05 12.11 12.51
N SER A 228 0.62 12.52 11.33
CA SER A 228 1.55 12.72 10.21
C SER A 228 2.57 13.82 10.53
N THR A 229 3.84 13.57 10.17
CA THR A 229 4.93 14.52 10.35
C THR A 229 5.90 14.50 9.16
N SER A 230 6.94 15.33 9.19
CA SER A 230 8.01 15.23 8.21
C SER A 230 8.82 13.94 8.41
N LEU A 231 9.54 13.50 7.38
CA LEU A 231 10.44 12.35 7.52
C LEU A 231 11.58 12.63 8.53
N GLU A 232 11.99 13.89 8.66
CA GLU A 232 13.05 14.34 9.58
C GLU A 232 12.59 14.30 11.05
N ASP A 233 11.30 14.57 11.31
CA ASP A 233 10.73 14.61 12.66
C ASP A 233 10.03 13.29 13.04
N SER A 234 10.13 12.29 12.19
CA SER A 234 9.47 10.99 12.39
C SER A 234 10.07 10.22 13.57
N VAL A 235 9.21 9.58 14.36
CA VAL A 235 9.64 8.66 15.43
C VAL A 235 9.94 7.26 14.91
N ILE A 236 9.74 7.00 13.61
CA ILE A 236 10.02 5.70 13.00
C ILE A 236 11.53 5.50 12.90
N ASP A 237 12.04 4.39 13.43
CA ASP A 237 13.39 3.91 13.23
C ASP A 237 13.52 3.28 11.83
N PHE A 238 13.68 4.15 10.82
CA PHE A 238 13.84 3.71 9.44
C PHE A 238 15.13 2.90 9.23
N ASP A 239 16.19 3.14 10.00
CA ASP A 239 17.43 2.41 9.84
C ASP A 239 17.23 0.92 10.14
N SER A 240 16.61 0.57 11.26
CA SER A 240 16.30 -0.83 11.60
C SER A 240 15.22 -1.44 10.69
N ALA A 241 14.19 -0.67 10.29
CA ALA A 241 13.19 -1.15 9.36
C ALA A 241 13.81 -1.50 7.99
N PHE A 242 14.69 -0.64 7.48
CA PHE A 242 15.36 -0.89 6.20
C PHE A 242 16.50 -1.91 6.29
N GLU A 243 17.12 -2.12 7.45
CA GLU A 243 18.02 -3.26 7.67
C GLU A 243 17.27 -4.58 7.44
N MET A 244 16.07 -4.73 8.01
CA MET A 244 15.19 -5.87 7.77
C MET A 244 14.82 -6.00 6.29
N LEU A 245 14.40 -4.91 5.63
CA LEU A 245 13.98 -4.94 4.22
C LEU A 245 15.14 -5.29 3.27
N ARG A 246 16.36 -4.77 3.52
CA ARG A 246 17.56 -5.07 2.70
C ARG A 246 17.92 -6.55 2.71
N ALA A 247 17.60 -7.28 3.77
CA ALA A 247 17.84 -8.72 3.87
C ALA A 247 16.91 -9.57 2.97
N LEU A 248 15.80 -9.00 2.47
CA LEU A 248 14.83 -9.70 1.64
C LEU A 248 15.35 -9.88 0.20
N PRO A 249 14.89 -10.91 -0.54
CA PRO A 249 15.34 -11.15 -1.91
C PRO A 249 14.49 -10.44 -2.98
N GLN A 250 13.48 -9.67 -2.60
CA GLN A 250 12.49 -9.09 -3.51
C GLN A 250 12.98 -7.77 -4.14
N LYS A 251 12.32 -7.41 -5.26
CA LYS A 251 12.34 -6.07 -5.82
C LYS A 251 11.14 -5.31 -5.27
N LEU A 252 11.40 -4.21 -4.55
CA LEU A 252 10.41 -3.50 -3.77
C LEU A 252 10.27 -2.04 -4.22
N PRO A 253 9.10 -1.60 -4.69
CA PRO A 253 8.79 -0.18 -4.76
C PRO A 253 8.68 0.38 -3.35
N VAL A 254 9.40 1.47 -3.08
CA VAL A 254 9.34 2.24 -1.83
C VAL A 254 8.61 3.53 -2.15
N LEU A 255 7.38 3.65 -1.71
CA LEU A 255 6.43 4.67 -2.14
C LEU A 255 6.25 5.70 -1.04
N ARG A 256 6.77 6.91 -1.25
CA ARG A 256 6.56 8.03 -0.35
C ARG A 256 5.08 8.40 -0.31
N GLU A 257 4.50 8.43 0.87
CA GLU A 257 3.15 8.90 1.13
C GLU A 257 3.15 10.26 1.80
N GLU A 258 2.02 10.98 1.68
CA GLU A 258 1.83 12.34 2.23
C GLU A 258 2.92 13.31 1.77
N ALA A 259 3.35 13.10 0.53
CA ALA A 259 4.42 13.83 -0.07
C ALA A 259 4.05 15.31 -0.28
N VAL A 260 4.87 16.18 0.28
CA VAL A 260 4.77 17.61 0.00
C VAL A 260 5.76 17.95 -1.13
N PRO A 261 5.29 18.38 -2.33
CA PRO A 261 6.19 18.63 -3.46
C PRO A 261 7.36 19.56 -3.15
N ALA A 262 7.13 20.57 -2.31
CA ALA A 262 8.19 21.49 -1.89
C ALA A 262 9.32 20.82 -1.08
N ARG A 263 9.09 19.65 -0.49
CA ARG A 263 10.09 18.86 0.26
C ARG A 263 10.60 17.64 -0.51
N ALA A 264 10.22 17.48 -1.78
CA ALA A 264 10.55 16.28 -2.55
C ALA A 264 12.06 15.97 -2.54
N ALA A 265 12.91 16.98 -2.72
CA ALA A 265 14.36 16.76 -2.76
C ALA A 265 14.93 16.27 -1.42
N SER A 266 14.51 16.84 -0.28
CA SER A 266 14.96 16.38 1.05
C SER A 266 14.43 14.99 1.38
N ASP A 267 13.15 14.74 1.14
CA ASP A 267 12.52 13.44 1.39
C ASP A 267 13.19 12.33 0.55
N ILE A 268 13.45 12.59 -0.73
CA ILE A 268 14.11 11.62 -1.61
C ILE A 268 15.56 11.35 -1.17
N ALA A 269 16.26 12.38 -0.67
CA ALA A 269 17.62 12.19 -0.13
C ALA A 269 17.59 11.28 1.12
N ILE A 270 16.60 11.45 2.00
CA ILE A 270 16.38 10.61 3.18
C ILE A 270 16.06 9.16 2.76
N MET A 271 15.11 8.98 1.82
CA MET A 271 14.76 7.67 1.29
C MET A 271 15.97 6.96 0.67
N ARG A 272 16.79 7.67 -0.12
CA ARG A 272 18.01 7.11 -0.74
C ARG A 272 18.99 6.61 0.32
N ARG A 273 19.16 7.35 1.40
CA ARG A 273 20.07 6.95 2.51
C ARG A 273 19.59 5.62 3.10
N HIS A 274 18.30 5.45 3.42
CA HIS A 274 17.79 4.22 4.02
C HIS A 274 17.75 3.04 3.03
N CYS A 275 17.45 3.29 1.75
CA CYS A 275 17.38 2.22 0.74
C CYS A 275 18.77 1.72 0.30
N PHE A 276 19.77 2.61 0.19
CA PHE A 276 21.04 2.32 -0.50
C PHE A 276 22.29 2.63 0.34
N GLY A 277 22.12 3.18 1.56
CA GLY A 277 23.19 3.54 2.48
C GLY A 277 23.79 2.42 3.33
#